data_c63eb14cf3eeb89f83d037d3e12eeab9
#
_entry.id   c63eb14cf3eeb89f83d037d3e12eeab9
#
_cell.length_a   1.000
_cell.length_b   1.000
_cell.length_c   1.000
_cell.angle_alpha   90.00
_cell.angle_beta   90.00
_cell.angle_gamma   90.00
#
_symmetry.space_group_name_H-M   'P 1'
#
loop_
_entity.id
_entity.type
_entity.pdbx_description
1 polymer ?
#
loop_
_entity_poly.entity_id
_entity_poly.type
_entity_poly.pdbx_seq_one_letter_code
_entity_poly.pdbx_strand_id
1 'polypeptide(L)'
;MFIHNLKYTIQSLLKNKTLIFWTFAFSIILSTFFYMAFSNIENDEKLQVFDIAVVDNAEFRNQEIYKETLKTLSEESEEKLFNIEYINIDDAEKALENSEIEGYLLFEGETPKIVVKTTGTYQTIMKFVVDEIEQTKKVVEDLSEKEIQKELLKGNGNFNTEKIVDNILDKINNEKIELKDISNSNLSYMMVEYYTVIAMACMYGGMIGITAINRCLANMSNKGKRIAVSPTRKSVIVLSSALGAYLVSLIGIMLLIIFLVFVLKVDFGTNFGLVILLSLVGNLAGNSLGVLIASCFKVSEGTKVGITISISMILSVLSGMMGVTLKYFIDKNIPIINRINPNNLITDGFYSLYYYDTLDRYWSDVVSLLIFSVICLIISFASLRREKYDSI
;
A
#
# COMPACT_ATOMS: atom_id res chain seq x y z
N MET A 1 0.11 -31.18 -32.69
CA MET A 1 -0.08 -29.80 -33.19
C MET A 1 -0.20 -28.77 -32.06
N PHE A 2 -1.14 -28.90 -31.09
CA PHE A 2 -1.30 -27.93 -29.99
C PHE A 2 0.00 -27.72 -29.20
N ILE A 3 0.58 -28.76 -28.60
CA ILE A 3 1.82 -28.71 -27.81
C ILE A 3 3.01 -28.19 -28.64
N HIS A 4 3.09 -28.59 -29.88
CA HIS A 4 4.13 -28.10 -30.78
C HIS A 4 4.04 -26.60 -31.00
N ASN A 5 2.86 -26.07 -31.36
CA ASN A 5 2.67 -24.63 -31.51
C ASN A 5 2.88 -23.85 -30.20
N LEU A 6 2.42 -24.40 -29.08
CA LEU A 6 2.66 -23.84 -27.74
C LEU A 6 4.16 -23.66 -27.48
N LYS A 7 4.96 -24.73 -27.66
CA LYS A 7 6.42 -24.69 -27.44
C LYS A 7 7.11 -23.64 -28.31
N TYR A 8 6.78 -23.62 -29.61
CA TYR A 8 7.39 -22.63 -30.53
C TYR A 8 6.95 -21.21 -30.26
N THR A 9 5.71 -21.01 -29.81
CA THR A 9 5.22 -19.68 -29.36
C THR A 9 6.01 -19.19 -28.17
N ILE A 10 6.16 -20.00 -27.14
CA ILE A 10 6.96 -19.66 -25.96
C ILE A 10 8.40 -19.30 -26.33
N GLN A 11 9.08 -20.18 -27.10
CA GLN A 11 10.45 -19.94 -27.55
C GLN A 11 10.61 -18.65 -28.36
N SER A 12 9.64 -18.37 -29.21
CA SER A 12 9.66 -17.18 -30.07
C SER A 12 9.38 -15.87 -29.27
N LEU A 13 8.51 -15.91 -28.26
CA LEU A 13 8.22 -14.77 -27.40
C LEU A 13 9.42 -14.45 -26.51
N LEU A 14 10.04 -15.45 -25.89
CA LEU A 14 11.23 -15.27 -25.04
C LEU A 14 12.45 -14.73 -25.80
N LYS A 15 12.53 -14.93 -27.12
CA LYS A 15 13.59 -14.35 -27.96
C LYS A 15 13.36 -12.88 -28.29
N ASN A 16 12.19 -12.32 -28.07
CA ASN A 16 11.89 -10.92 -28.33
C ASN A 16 12.35 -10.04 -27.16
N LYS A 17 13.59 -9.55 -27.23
CA LYS A 17 14.24 -8.79 -26.16
C LYS A 17 13.46 -7.53 -25.75
N THR A 18 12.92 -6.79 -26.73
CA THR A 18 12.14 -5.57 -26.48
C THR A 18 10.86 -5.89 -25.70
N LEU A 19 10.16 -6.95 -26.09
CA LEU A 19 8.95 -7.39 -25.41
C LEU A 19 9.25 -7.79 -23.96
N ILE A 20 10.29 -8.61 -23.76
CA ILE A 20 10.71 -9.08 -22.44
C ILE A 20 11.14 -7.90 -21.53
N PHE A 21 11.86 -6.92 -22.09
CA PHE A 21 12.23 -5.74 -21.35
C PHE A 21 11.00 -5.00 -20.82
N TRP A 22 10.04 -4.67 -21.68
CA TRP A 22 8.86 -3.90 -21.28
C TRP A 22 7.90 -4.65 -20.35
N THR A 23 7.84 -5.96 -20.45
CA THR A 23 6.92 -6.77 -19.63
C THR A 23 7.56 -7.30 -18.33
N PHE A 24 8.88 -7.49 -18.28
CA PHE A 24 9.57 -8.04 -17.11
C PHE A 24 10.42 -6.99 -16.39
N ALA A 25 11.40 -6.42 -17.12
CA ALA A 25 12.39 -5.53 -16.51
C ALA A 25 11.78 -4.19 -16.10
N PHE A 26 10.88 -3.63 -16.90
CA PHE A 26 10.29 -2.33 -16.63
C PHE A 26 9.54 -2.29 -15.29
N SER A 27 8.74 -3.32 -14.98
CA SER A 27 8.00 -3.38 -13.71
C SER A 27 8.93 -3.49 -12.50
N ILE A 28 10.05 -4.21 -12.63
CA ILE A 28 11.08 -4.31 -11.58
C ILE A 28 11.77 -2.96 -11.38
N ILE A 29 12.14 -2.29 -12.47
CA ILE A 29 12.76 -0.96 -12.42
C ILE A 29 11.80 0.05 -11.76
N LEU A 30 10.53 0.04 -12.15
CA LEU A 30 9.52 0.93 -11.58
C LEU A 30 9.31 0.69 -10.09
N SER A 31 9.25 -0.59 -9.66
CA SER A 31 9.18 -0.94 -8.24
C SER A 31 10.39 -0.42 -7.46
N THR A 32 11.58 -0.48 -8.05
CA THR A 32 12.80 0.07 -7.43
C THR A 32 12.72 1.58 -7.29
N PHE A 33 12.22 2.28 -8.31
CA PHE A 33 12.04 3.74 -8.23
C PHE A 33 11.01 4.13 -7.17
N PHE A 34 9.92 3.39 -7.04
CA PHE A 34 8.95 3.63 -5.96
C PHE A 34 9.58 3.41 -4.59
N TYR A 35 10.35 2.33 -4.42
CA TYR A 35 11.10 2.11 -3.20
C TYR A 35 12.01 3.29 -2.85
N MET A 36 12.80 3.77 -3.83
CA MET A 36 13.71 4.91 -3.61
C MET A 36 12.96 6.22 -3.33
N ALA A 37 11.78 6.42 -3.94
CA ALA A 37 11.01 7.64 -3.77
C ALA A 37 10.23 7.69 -2.45
N PHE A 38 9.72 6.55 -1.98
CA PHE A 38 8.76 6.50 -0.87
C PHE A 38 9.30 5.82 0.40
N SER A 39 10.48 5.16 0.36
CA SER A 39 11.04 4.50 1.55
C SER A 39 11.32 5.46 2.71
N ASN A 40 11.68 6.71 2.43
CA ASN A 40 11.88 7.72 3.46
C ASN A 40 10.55 8.16 4.08
N ILE A 41 9.47 8.25 3.28
CA ILE A 41 8.14 8.63 3.76
C ILE A 41 7.61 7.58 4.74
N GLU A 42 7.81 6.29 4.46
CA GLU A 42 7.41 5.21 5.36
C GLU A 42 8.17 5.23 6.70
N ASN A 43 9.43 5.63 6.67
CA ASN A 43 10.21 5.82 7.89
C ASN A 43 9.74 7.06 8.67
N ASP A 44 9.31 8.11 7.98
CA ASP A 44 8.79 9.34 8.59
C ASP A 44 7.34 9.15 9.11
N GLU A 45 6.58 8.18 8.59
CA GLU A 45 5.24 7.80 9.10
C GLU A 45 5.31 7.00 10.40
N LYS A 46 6.43 6.33 10.69
CA LYS A 46 6.65 5.71 12.00
C LYS A 46 7.04 6.80 12.98
N LEU A 47 6.30 6.88 14.08
CA LEU A 47 6.62 7.78 15.16
C LEU A 47 8.07 7.48 15.62
N GLN A 48 8.99 8.37 15.27
CA GLN A 48 10.38 8.26 15.70
C GLN A 48 10.52 8.98 17.04
N VAL A 49 11.37 8.43 17.90
CA VAL A 49 11.79 9.14 19.13
C VAL A 49 12.48 10.44 18.70
N PHE A 50 12.05 11.56 19.26
CA PHE A 50 12.59 12.87 18.92
C PHE A 50 13.09 13.64 20.15
N ASP A 51 13.98 14.58 19.89
CA ASP A 51 14.70 15.30 20.93
C ASP A 51 13.89 16.52 21.38
N ILE A 52 13.69 16.63 22.71
CA ILE A 52 13.05 17.78 23.34
C ILE A 52 13.88 18.24 24.56
N ALA A 53 13.71 19.48 24.97
CA ALA A 53 14.27 19.95 26.22
C ALA A 53 13.17 20.27 27.22
N VAL A 54 13.52 20.18 28.49
CA VAL A 54 12.72 20.67 29.62
C VAL A 54 13.56 21.64 30.39
N VAL A 55 13.03 22.85 30.59
CA VAL A 55 13.72 23.86 31.36
C VAL A 55 13.67 23.50 32.86
N ASP A 56 14.84 23.19 33.45
CA ASP A 56 14.97 22.79 34.82
C ASP A 56 14.93 24.02 35.76
N ASN A 57 13.74 24.58 35.92
CA ASN A 57 13.47 25.70 36.85
C ASN A 57 12.82 25.22 38.17
N ALA A 58 12.67 26.13 39.15
CA ALA A 58 12.07 25.79 40.43
C ALA A 58 10.61 25.35 40.30
N GLU A 59 9.90 25.90 39.33
CA GLU A 59 8.51 25.60 39.05
C GLU A 59 8.35 24.17 38.53
N PHE A 60 9.19 23.74 37.58
CA PHE A 60 9.18 22.36 37.07
C PHE A 60 9.53 21.34 38.17
N ARG A 61 10.50 21.69 39.04
CA ARG A 61 10.92 20.76 40.10
C ARG A 61 9.81 20.43 41.09
N ASN A 62 8.78 21.26 41.19
CA ASN A 62 7.60 21.02 42.01
C ASN A 62 6.48 20.24 41.33
N GLN A 63 6.63 19.90 40.03
CA GLN A 63 5.61 19.18 39.27
C GLN A 63 5.93 17.67 39.21
N GLU A 64 5.54 16.91 40.24
CA GLU A 64 5.85 15.47 40.32
C GLU A 64 5.25 14.64 39.20
N ILE A 65 3.98 14.86 38.85
CA ILE A 65 3.28 14.13 37.76
C ILE A 65 4.02 14.32 36.45
N TYR A 66 4.45 15.54 36.13
CA TYR A 66 5.22 15.79 34.91
C TYR A 66 6.57 15.07 34.90
N LYS A 67 7.30 15.08 36.02
CA LYS A 67 8.59 14.38 36.13
C LYS A 67 8.44 12.89 35.88
N GLU A 68 7.45 12.29 36.54
CA GLU A 68 7.23 10.83 36.43
C GLU A 68 6.77 10.42 35.03
N THR A 69 5.83 11.16 34.46
CA THR A 69 5.33 10.87 33.09
C THR A 69 6.42 11.11 32.05
N LEU A 70 7.13 12.23 32.09
CA LEU A 70 8.20 12.51 31.14
C LEU A 70 9.36 11.52 31.28
N LYS A 71 9.67 11.08 32.49
CA LYS A 71 10.66 10.04 32.74
C LYS A 71 10.24 8.73 32.07
N THR A 72 9.00 8.29 32.27
CA THR A 72 8.46 7.06 31.64
C THR A 72 8.52 7.13 30.12
N LEU A 73 8.18 8.28 29.53
CA LEU A 73 8.20 8.49 28.07
C LEU A 73 9.61 8.68 27.50
N SER A 74 10.65 8.82 28.35
CA SER A 74 12.06 8.92 27.93
C SER A 74 12.89 7.66 28.21
N GLU A 75 12.39 6.72 29.02
CA GLU A 75 13.07 5.45 29.30
C GLU A 75 13.06 4.51 28.08
N GLU A 76 14.07 3.65 27.99
CA GLU A 76 14.21 2.65 26.93
C GLU A 76 13.09 1.60 27.01
N SER A 77 12.00 1.85 26.30
CA SER A 77 10.82 0.98 26.22
C SER A 77 10.17 1.07 24.85
N GLU A 78 9.20 0.22 24.56
CA GLU A 78 8.37 0.32 23.34
C GLU A 78 7.50 1.60 23.34
N GLU A 79 7.29 2.22 24.49
CA GLU A 79 6.50 3.43 24.67
C GLU A 79 7.37 4.71 24.67
N LYS A 80 8.67 4.62 24.43
CA LYS A 80 9.58 5.78 24.38
C LYS A 80 9.19 6.73 23.25
N LEU A 81 8.90 7.99 23.63
CA LEU A 81 8.54 9.04 22.68
C LEU A 81 9.62 10.10 22.54
N PHE A 82 10.35 10.39 23.62
CA PHE A 82 11.27 11.51 23.70
C PHE A 82 12.67 11.10 24.15
N ASN A 83 13.67 11.78 23.61
CA ASN A 83 14.93 11.99 24.29
C ASN A 83 14.85 13.35 24.99
N ILE A 84 14.95 13.37 26.31
CA ILE A 84 14.75 14.58 27.08
C ILE A 84 16.07 15.09 27.64
N GLU A 85 16.40 16.36 27.38
CA GLU A 85 17.49 17.06 28.00
C GLU A 85 16.96 18.09 29.00
N TYR A 86 17.47 18.02 30.22
CA TYR A 86 17.14 19.01 31.29
C TYR A 86 18.18 20.10 31.30
N ILE A 87 17.84 21.26 30.75
CA ILE A 87 18.77 22.39 30.56
C ILE A 87 18.17 23.71 31.03
N ASN A 88 18.98 24.77 31.10
CA ASN A 88 18.48 26.11 31.39
C ASN A 88 17.81 26.73 30.16
N ILE A 89 17.09 27.84 30.35
CA ILE A 89 16.31 28.51 29.32
C ILE A 89 17.19 29.02 28.17
N ASP A 90 18.36 29.61 28.49
CA ASP A 90 19.26 30.17 27.45
C ASP A 90 19.84 29.09 26.53
N ASP A 91 20.11 27.91 27.08
CA ASP A 91 20.61 26.77 26.30
C ASP A 91 19.47 26.09 25.53
N ALA A 92 18.24 26.05 26.08
CA ALA A 92 17.06 25.53 25.37
C ALA A 92 16.71 26.40 24.15
N GLU A 93 16.79 27.73 24.29
CA GLU A 93 16.58 28.66 23.18
C GLU A 93 17.61 28.43 22.05
N LYS A 94 18.89 28.30 22.39
CA LYS A 94 19.96 28.04 21.42
C LYS A 94 19.81 26.68 20.73
N ALA A 95 19.49 25.63 21.49
CA ALA A 95 19.27 24.32 20.94
C ALA A 95 18.07 24.30 19.95
N LEU A 96 17.01 25.05 20.28
CA LEU A 96 15.86 25.22 19.39
C LEU A 96 16.21 26.02 18.12
N GLU A 97 16.98 27.11 18.26
CA GLU A 97 17.44 27.90 17.11
C GLU A 97 18.33 27.08 16.17
N ASN A 98 19.22 26.26 16.73
CA ASN A 98 20.09 25.35 15.98
C ASN A 98 19.36 24.13 15.40
N SER A 99 18.07 23.95 15.74
CA SER A 99 17.28 22.76 15.36
C SER A 99 17.89 21.44 15.89
N GLU A 100 18.48 21.48 17.07
CA GLU A 100 18.98 20.31 17.80
C GLU A 100 17.83 19.62 18.57
N ILE A 101 16.76 20.38 18.90
CA ILE A 101 15.53 19.90 19.54
C ILE A 101 14.30 20.37 18.75
N GLU A 102 13.22 19.61 18.82
CA GLU A 102 11.94 19.92 18.15
C GLU A 102 11.09 20.96 18.93
N GLY A 103 11.36 21.11 20.21
CA GLY A 103 10.72 22.06 21.09
C GLY A 103 11.20 21.91 22.53
N TYR A 104 10.85 22.86 23.35
CA TYR A 104 11.12 22.76 24.80
C TYR A 104 9.90 23.10 25.65
N LEU A 105 9.85 22.51 26.85
CA LEU A 105 8.82 22.72 27.84
C LEU A 105 9.35 23.69 28.91
N LEU A 106 8.60 24.78 29.15
CA LEU A 106 8.88 25.77 30.17
C LEU A 106 7.69 25.88 31.12
N PHE A 107 7.94 25.96 32.44
CA PHE A 107 6.91 26.23 33.43
C PHE A 107 6.95 27.70 33.87
N GLU A 108 5.81 28.37 33.75
CA GLU A 108 5.59 29.69 34.35
C GLU A 108 4.51 29.55 35.43
N GLY A 109 4.95 29.41 36.67
CA GLY A 109 4.07 29.01 37.78
C GLY A 109 3.65 27.55 37.64
N GLU A 110 2.34 27.29 37.63
CA GLU A 110 1.78 25.94 37.48
C GLU A 110 1.46 25.57 36.03
N THR A 111 1.56 26.51 35.09
CA THR A 111 1.14 26.32 33.69
C THR A 111 2.34 25.94 32.82
N PRO A 112 2.27 24.81 32.11
CA PRO A 112 3.29 24.44 31.12
C PRO A 112 3.13 25.30 29.87
N LYS A 113 4.25 25.73 29.30
CA LYS A 113 4.34 26.36 27.97
C LYS A 113 5.24 25.54 27.08
N ILE A 114 4.76 25.24 25.88
CA ILE A 114 5.56 24.59 24.85
C ILE A 114 6.05 25.66 23.89
N VAL A 115 7.37 25.76 23.75
CA VAL A 115 8.01 26.68 22.82
C VAL A 115 8.57 25.88 21.65
N VAL A 116 8.20 26.26 20.43
CA VAL A 116 8.56 25.58 19.19
C VAL A 116 8.95 26.58 18.11
N LYS A 117 9.82 26.18 17.18
CA LYS A 117 10.25 27.02 16.07
C LYS A 117 9.26 27.03 14.92
N THR A 118 8.64 25.88 14.65
CA THR A 118 7.65 25.65 13.57
C THR A 118 6.55 24.76 14.11
N THR A 119 5.44 24.65 13.37
CA THR A 119 4.38 23.69 13.69
C THR A 119 4.50 22.47 12.78
N GLY A 120 4.50 21.27 13.34
CA GLY A 120 4.62 20.00 12.61
C GLY A 120 4.07 18.84 13.44
N THR A 121 4.34 17.61 12.99
CA THR A 121 3.86 16.39 13.63
C THR A 121 4.43 16.24 15.05
N TYR A 122 5.73 16.40 15.23
CA TYR A 122 6.40 16.27 16.53
C TYR A 122 5.90 17.29 17.56
N GLN A 123 5.71 18.53 17.13
CA GLN A 123 5.19 19.62 17.98
C GLN A 123 3.72 19.36 18.36
N THR A 124 2.94 18.76 17.45
CA THR A 124 1.55 18.36 17.75
C THR A 124 1.50 17.23 18.77
N ILE A 125 2.41 16.25 18.67
CA ILE A 125 2.54 15.15 19.63
C ILE A 125 2.97 15.68 20.99
N MET A 126 3.98 16.56 21.04
CA MET A 126 4.42 17.22 22.27
C MET A 126 3.26 17.95 22.96
N LYS A 127 2.46 18.70 22.18
CA LYS A 127 1.26 19.37 22.69
C LYS A 127 0.24 18.36 23.22
N PHE A 128 -0.04 17.28 22.48
CA PHE A 128 -0.99 16.25 22.90
C PHE A 128 -0.58 15.62 24.22
N VAL A 129 0.70 15.28 24.39
CA VAL A 129 1.22 14.71 25.64
C VAL A 129 1.06 15.69 26.81
N VAL A 130 1.39 16.97 26.62
CA VAL A 130 1.24 17.99 27.66
C VAL A 130 -0.24 18.21 28.02
N ASP A 131 -1.14 18.27 27.03
CA ASP A 131 -2.58 18.39 27.24
C ASP A 131 -3.14 17.17 28.02
N GLU A 132 -2.66 15.95 27.75
CA GLU A 132 -3.05 14.71 28.43
C GLU A 132 -2.57 14.70 29.89
N ILE A 133 -1.33 15.14 30.15
CA ILE A 133 -0.80 15.29 31.51
C ILE A 133 -1.63 16.30 32.32
N GLU A 134 -1.98 17.44 31.73
CA GLU A 134 -2.83 18.44 32.36
C GLU A 134 -4.25 17.93 32.66
N GLN A 135 -4.83 17.15 31.77
CA GLN A 135 -6.12 16.52 32.01
C GLN A 135 -6.04 15.49 33.13
N THR A 136 -5.03 14.63 33.10
CA THR A 136 -4.80 13.63 34.17
C THR A 136 -4.58 14.30 35.51
N LYS A 137 -3.78 15.36 35.57
CA LYS A 137 -3.55 16.16 36.78
C LYS A 137 -4.88 16.66 37.37
N LYS A 138 -5.74 17.28 36.57
CA LYS A 138 -7.05 17.77 37.03
C LYS A 138 -7.95 16.65 37.54
N VAL A 139 -7.97 15.52 36.86
CA VAL A 139 -8.76 14.34 37.26
C VAL A 139 -8.25 13.80 38.61
N VAL A 140 -6.93 13.70 38.79
CA VAL A 140 -6.32 13.27 40.07
C VAL A 140 -6.64 14.24 41.17
N GLU A 141 -6.56 15.55 40.94
CA GLU A 141 -6.90 16.59 41.91
C GLU A 141 -8.38 16.51 42.35
N ASP A 142 -9.32 16.44 41.35
CA ASP A 142 -10.78 16.33 41.60
C ASP A 142 -11.15 15.06 42.37
N LEU A 143 -10.54 13.93 42.04
CA LEU A 143 -10.80 12.65 42.70
C LEU A 143 -10.17 12.64 44.12
N SER A 144 -9.00 13.20 44.26
CA SER A 144 -8.33 13.31 45.59
C SER A 144 -9.12 14.18 46.54
N GLU A 145 -9.61 15.34 46.10
CA GLU A 145 -10.48 16.20 46.91
C GLU A 145 -11.76 15.49 47.37
N LYS A 146 -12.42 14.75 46.46
CA LYS A 146 -13.64 13.99 46.78
C LYS A 146 -13.38 12.86 47.78
N GLU A 147 -12.27 12.15 47.67
CA GLU A 147 -11.93 11.06 48.58
C GLU A 147 -11.51 11.58 49.94
N ILE A 148 -10.75 12.70 49.97
CA ILE A 148 -10.42 13.42 51.22
C ILE A 148 -11.68 13.90 51.92
N GLN A 149 -12.64 14.51 51.22
CA GLN A 149 -13.92 14.91 51.79
C GLN A 149 -14.71 13.73 52.38
N LYS A 150 -14.72 12.58 51.71
CA LYS A 150 -15.37 11.36 52.23
C LYS A 150 -14.70 10.85 53.52
N GLU A 151 -13.37 10.82 53.58
CA GLU A 151 -12.64 10.40 54.81
C GLU A 151 -12.86 11.36 55.96
N LEU A 152 -12.90 12.67 55.72
CA LEU A 152 -13.25 13.68 56.71
C LEU A 152 -14.66 13.50 57.27
N LEU A 153 -15.63 13.19 56.41
CA LEU A 153 -17.02 12.92 56.81
C LEU A 153 -17.17 11.63 57.65
N LYS A 154 -16.29 10.63 57.46
CA LYS A 154 -16.23 9.41 58.26
C LYS A 154 -15.57 9.59 59.63
N GLY A 155 -15.06 10.80 59.96
CA GLY A 155 -14.43 11.09 61.25
C GLY A 155 -12.98 10.57 61.38
N ASN A 156 -12.37 10.11 60.31
CA ASN A 156 -10.98 9.71 60.30
C ASN A 156 -10.08 10.93 60.09
N GLY A 157 -9.61 11.52 61.16
CA GLY A 157 -8.72 12.70 61.13
C GLY A 157 -7.26 12.43 60.75
N ASN A 158 -6.86 11.15 60.59
CA ASN A 158 -5.50 10.75 60.25
C ASN A 158 -5.52 9.93 58.93
N PHE A 159 -5.61 10.58 57.80
CA PHE A 159 -5.44 9.97 56.50
C PHE A 159 -4.14 10.43 55.83
N ASN A 160 -3.48 9.51 55.11
CA ASN A 160 -2.28 9.83 54.33
C ASN A 160 -2.70 10.22 52.91
N THR A 161 -2.53 11.51 52.60
CA THR A 161 -2.90 12.10 51.29
C THR A 161 -2.11 11.46 50.16
N GLU A 162 -0.83 11.12 50.36
CA GLU A 162 0.01 10.42 49.36
C GLU A 162 -0.59 9.07 48.96
N LYS A 163 -1.04 8.26 49.92
CA LYS A 163 -1.69 6.99 49.62
C LYS A 163 -2.99 7.10 48.84
N ILE A 164 -3.72 8.21 49.04
CA ILE A 164 -4.95 8.45 48.27
C ILE A 164 -4.59 8.77 46.81
N VAL A 165 -3.60 9.60 46.58
CA VAL A 165 -3.10 9.95 45.24
C VAL A 165 -2.55 8.71 44.55
N ASP A 166 -1.70 7.93 45.19
CA ASP A 166 -1.13 6.70 44.66
C ASP A 166 -2.22 5.71 44.26
N ASN A 167 -3.24 5.48 45.08
CA ASN A 167 -4.35 4.61 44.77
C ASN A 167 -5.20 5.08 43.56
N ILE A 168 -5.29 6.39 43.36
CA ILE A 168 -6.00 6.99 42.22
C ILE A 168 -5.16 6.84 40.96
N LEU A 169 -3.87 7.10 41.01
CA LEU A 169 -2.92 6.91 39.91
C LEU A 169 -2.87 5.41 39.47
N ASP A 170 -2.81 4.50 40.43
CA ASP A 170 -2.86 3.05 40.14
C ASP A 170 -4.17 2.64 39.45
N LYS A 171 -5.30 3.22 39.83
CA LYS A 171 -6.58 2.94 39.15
C LYS A 171 -6.59 3.48 37.71
N ILE A 172 -6.10 4.70 37.50
CA ILE A 172 -6.01 5.32 36.16
C ILE A 172 -5.08 4.50 35.29
N ASN A 173 -3.91 4.08 35.79
CA ASN A 173 -2.93 3.29 35.06
C ASN A 173 -3.40 1.85 34.76
N ASN A 174 -4.25 1.26 35.61
CA ASN A 174 -4.79 -0.09 35.41
C ASN A 174 -6.02 -0.13 34.49
N GLU A 175 -6.70 0.99 34.24
CA GLU A 175 -7.74 1.10 33.21
C GLU A 175 -7.13 1.45 31.83
N LYS A 176 -6.12 0.67 31.38
CA LYS A 176 -5.59 0.80 30.03
C LYS A 176 -6.69 0.45 29.04
N ILE A 177 -7.12 1.41 28.27
CA ILE A 177 -7.90 1.14 27.04
C ILE A 177 -6.95 0.51 26.06
N GLU A 178 -7.00 -0.83 25.93
CA GLU A 178 -6.29 -1.50 24.85
C GLU A 178 -6.93 -1.08 23.54
N LEU A 179 -6.24 -0.28 22.76
CA LEU A 179 -6.52 -0.12 21.35
C LEU A 179 -6.25 -1.47 20.67
N LYS A 180 -7.31 -2.27 20.53
CA LYS A 180 -7.23 -3.46 19.70
C LYS A 180 -7.22 -3.01 18.25
N ASP A 181 -6.04 -3.01 17.65
CA ASP A 181 -5.93 -2.85 16.21
C ASP A 181 -6.64 -4.03 15.54
N ILE A 182 -7.77 -3.75 14.88
CA ILE A 182 -8.57 -4.73 14.14
C ILE A 182 -8.01 -4.83 12.70
N SER A 183 -7.17 -3.89 12.27
CA SER A 183 -6.46 -4.01 11.00
C SER A 183 -5.34 -5.04 11.14
N ASN A 184 -5.25 -5.99 10.22
CA ASN A 184 -4.22 -7.02 10.24
C ASN A 184 -2.79 -6.45 10.12
N SER A 185 -2.62 -5.17 9.83
CA SER A 185 -1.38 -4.40 9.85
C SER A 185 -1.59 -2.96 9.33
N ASN A 186 -0.70 -2.06 9.69
CA ASN A 186 -0.70 -0.68 9.18
C ASN A 186 -0.41 -0.68 7.68
N LEU A 187 -1.40 -0.33 6.86
CA LEU A 187 -1.24 -0.23 5.42
C LEU A 187 -0.38 0.97 5.08
N SER A 188 0.89 0.74 4.75
CA SER A 188 1.76 1.81 4.30
C SER A 188 1.31 2.30 2.90
N TYR A 189 1.50 3.60 2.64
CA TYR A 189 1.26 4.20 1.33
C TYR A 189 2.02 3.44 0.22
N MET A 190 3.22 2.98 0.52
CA MET A 190 4.09 2.24 -0.38
C MET A 190 3.50 0.88 -0.81
N MET A 191 2.74 0.21 0.07
CA MET A 191 2.07 -1.06 -0.27
C MET A 191 1.05 -0.88 -1.39
N VAL A 192 0.29 0.22 -1.39
CA VAL A 192 -0.68 0.51 -2.46
C VAL A 192 0.03 0.68 -3.79
N GLU A 193 1.18 1.35 -3.81
CA GLU A 193 1.98 1.51 -5.02
C GLU A 193 2.48 0.16 -5.57
N TYR A 194 2.94 -0.76 -4.70
CA TYR A 194 3.33 -2.11 -5.16
C TYR A 194 2.15 -2.90 -5.71
N TYR A 195 0.97 -2.80 -5.11
CA TYR A 195 -0.24 -3.46 -5.64
C TYR A 195 -0.60 -2.94 -7.03
N THR A 196 -0.50 -1.63 -7.24
CA THR A 196 -0.76 -1.02 -8.56
C THR A 196 0.30 -1.40 -9.59
N VAL A 197 1.57 -1.55 -9.20
CA VAL A 197 2.64 -2.03 -10.09
C VAL A 197 2.39 -3.49 -10.50
N ILE A 198 1.98 -4.36 -9.58
CA ILE A 198 1.63 -5.75 -9.92
C ILE A 198 0.42 -5.77 -10.87
N ALA A 199 -0.61 -4.96 -10.61
CA ALA A 199 -1.77 -4.83 -11.47
C ALA A 199 -1.38 -4.36 -12.89
N MET A 200 -0.53 -3.33 -12.98
CA MET A 200 0.00 -2.86 -14.26
C MET A 200 0.82 -3.94 -14.99
N ALA A 201 1.68 -4.67 -14.27
CA ALA A 201 2.46 -5.78 -14.85
C ALA A 201 1.55 -6.89 -15.40
N CYS A 202 0.45 -7.21 -14.69
CA CYS A 202 -0.58 -8.14 -15.20
C CYS A 202 -1.16 -7.66 -16.51
N MET A 203 -1.49 -6.37 -16.63
CA MET A 203 -2.05 -5.81 -17.88
C MET A 203 -1.01 -5.73 -19.01
N TYR A 204 0.26 -5.54 -18.69
CA TYR A 204 1.35 -5.58 -19.67
C TYR A 204 1.56 -6.97 -20.25
N GLY A 205 1.10 -8.03 -19.59
CA GLY A 205 0.94 -9.37 -20.20
C GLY A 205 0.15 -9.34 -21.50
N GLY A 206 -0.74 -8.36 -21.69
CA GLY A 206 -1.47 -8.13 -22.94
C GLY A 206 -0.56 -7.85 -24.15
N MET A 207 0.59 -7.21 -23.97
CA MET A 207 1.56 -7.00 -25.06
C MET A 207 2.10 -8.34 -25.60
N ILE A 208 2.33 -9.29 -24.70
CA ILE A 208 2.74 -10.65 -25.07
C ILE A 208 1.61 -11.34 -25.83
N GLY A 209 0.35 -11.17 -25.36
CA GLY A 209 -0.86 -11.65 -26.05
C GLY A 209 -0.98 -11.10 -27.47
N ILE A 210 -0.79 -9.78 -27.65
CA ILE A 210 -0.81 -9.14 -28.99
C ILE A 210 0.22 -9.75 -29.90
N THR A 211 1.47 -9.83 -29.49
CA THR A 211 2.57 -10.37 -30.30
C THR A 211 2.30 -11.84 -30.69
N ALA A 212 1.80 -12.66 -29.75
CA ALA A 212 1.48 -14.06 -30.02
C ALA A 212 0.38 -14.23 -31.08
N ILE A 213 -0.69 -13.42 -30.96
CA ILE A 213 -1.84 -13.49 -31.87
C ILE A 213 -1.49 -12.89 -33.24
N ASN A 214 -0.82 -11.75 -33.32
CA ASN A 214 -0.41 -11.14 -34.60
C ASN A 214 0.44 -12.06 -35.44
N ARG A 215 1.25 -12.94 -34.84
CA ARG A 215 2.01 -13.97 -35.55
C ARG A 215 1.14 -15.03 -36.23
N CYS A 216 -0.10 -15.20 -35.77
CA CYS A 216 -1.05 -16.17 -36.30
C CYS A 216 -1.95 -15.55 -37.40
N LEU A 217 -1.98 -14.21 -37.51
CA LEU A 217 -2.83 -13.49 -38.45
C LEU A 217 -2.14 -13.30 -39.81
N ALA A 218 -2.79 -13.69 -40.89
CA ALA A 218 -2.23 -13.62 -42.26
C ALA A 218 -1.93 -12.16 -42.67
N ASN A 219 -2.75 -11.21 -42.24
CA ASN A 219 -2.58 -9.81 -42.59
C ASN A 219 -1.44 -9.12 -41.79
N MET A 220 -0.91 -9.79 -40.75
CA MET A 220 0.09 -9.22 -39.84
C MET A 220 1.48 -9.81 -39.99
N SER A 221 1.60 -11.04 -40.54
CA SER A 221 2.90 -11.70 -40.65
C SER A 221 2.97 -12.72 -41.78
N ASN A 222 4.17 -12.91 -42.36
CA ASN A 222 4.42 -13.97 -43.33
C ASN A 222 4.24 -15.38 -42.75
N LYS A 223 4.46 -15.54 -41.45
CA LYS A 223 4.18 -16.77 -40.72
C LYS A 223 2.67 -17.01 -40.63
N GLY A 224 1.90 -15.96 -40.37
CA GLY A 224 0.44 -15.99 -40.35
C GLY A 224 -0.13 -16.41 -41.71
N LYS A 225 0.43 -15.94 -42.86
CA LYS A 225 0.05 -16.39 -44.19
C LYS A 225 0.24 -17.90 -44.38
N ARG A 226 1.38 -18.45 -43.96
CA ARG A 226 1.65 -19.90 -44.02
C ARG A 226 0.71 -20.70 -43.12
N ILE A 227 0.36 -20.15 -41.96
CA ILE A 227 -0.59 -20.78 -41.02
C ILE A 227 -2.00 -20.78 -41.62
N ALA A 228 -2.41 -19.71 -42.28
CA ALA A 228 -3.75 -19.59 -42.87
C ALA A 228 -4.04 -20.64 -43.97
N VAL A 229 -3.01 -21.03 -44.71
CA VAL A 229 -3.14 -22.09 -45.76
C VAL A 229 -2.87 -23.49 -45.23
N SER A 230 -2.50 -23.63 -43.94
CA SER A 230 -2.24 -24.93 -43.33
C SER A 230 -3.55 -25.68 -43.04
N PRO A 231 -3.57 -27.03 -43.07
CA PRO A 231 -4.76 -27.82 -42.73
C PRO A 231 -5.14 -27.79 -41.26
N THR A 232 -4.43 -27.03 -40.46
CA THR A 232 -4.65 -26.96 -39.00
C THR A 232 -5.83 -26.04 -38.67
N ARG A 233 -6.68 -26.45 -37.71
CA ARG A 233 -7.80 -25.62 -37.25
C ARG A 233 -7.29 -24.33 -36.62
N LYS A 234 -7.75 -23.16 -37.07
CA LYS A 234 -7.38 -21.83 -36.57
C LYS A 234 -7.55 -21.72 -35.06
N SER A 235 -8.64 -22.28 -34.50
CA SER A 235 -8.90 -22.26 -33.06
C SER A 235 -7.80 -22.93 -32.24
N VAL A 236 -7.22 -24.03 -32.72
CA VAL A 236 -6.13 -24.74 -32.03
C VAL A 236 -4.87 -23.88 -32.00
N ILE A 237 -4.58 -23.19 -33.11
CA ILE A 237 -3.40 -22.32 -33.21
C ILE A 237 -3.55 -21.09 -32.31
N VAL A 238 -4.69 -20.41 -32.35
CA VAL A 238 -4.97 -19.22 -31.54
C VAL A 238 -4.96 -19.57 -30.07
N LEU A 239 -5.64 -20.66 -29.68
CA LEU A 239 -5.68 -21.07 -28.26
C LEU A 239 -4.30 -21.45 -27.70
N SER A 240 -3.51 -22.23 -28.48
CA SER A 240 -2.15 -22.57 -28.05
C SER A 240 -1.21 -21.38 -28.03
N SER A 241 -1.41 -20.39 -28.91
CA SER A 241 -0.63 -19.13 -28.89
C SER A 241 -1.02 -18.23 -27.75
N ALA A 242 -2.31 -18.09 -27.43
CA ALA A 242 -2.80 -17.35 -26.29
C ALA A 242 -2.32 -17.97 -24.94
N LEU A 243 -2.38 -19.31 -24.84
CA LEU A 243 -1.86 -20.02 -23.67
C LEU A 243 -0.34 -19.85 -23.55
N GLY A 244 0.39 -19.88 -24.66
CA GLY A 244 1.84 -19.62 -24.67
C GLY A 244 2.18 -18.20 -24.21
N ALA A 245 1.39 -17.22 -24.62
CA ALA A 245 1.54 -15.85 -24.17
C ALA A 245 1.28 -15.72 -22.67
N TYR A 246 0.20 -16.33 -22.19
CA TYR A 246 -0.13 -16.37 -20.76
C TYR A 246 0.98 -16.99 -19.92
N LEU A 247 1.54 -18.12 -20.33
CA LEU A 247 2.64 -18.76 -19.60
C LEU A 247 3.92 -17.92 -19.58
N VAL A 248 4.23 -17.22 -20.69
CA VAL A 248 5.39 -16.33 -20.74
C VAL A 248 5.17 -15.11 -19.84
N SER A 249 3.99 -14.50 -19.87
CA SER A 249 3.71 -13.34 -18.99
C SER A 249 3.70 -13.73 -17.51
N LEU A 250 3.26 -14.94 -17.16
CA LEU A 250 3.35 -15.46 -15.79
C LEU A 250 4.78 -15.49 -15.25
N ILE A 251 5.75 -15.87 -16.10
CA ILE A 251 7.17 -15.86 -15.68
C ILE A 251 7.56 -14.44 -15.23
N GLY A 252 7.16 -13.41 -15.98
CA GLY A 252 7.48 -12.03 -15.63
C GLY A 252 6.85 -11.58 -14.30
N ILE A 253 5.59 -11.95 -14.07
CA ILE A 253 4.90 -11.62 -12.81
C ILE A 253 5.50 -12.36 -11.63
N MET A 254 5.83 -13.64 -11.78
CA MET A 254 6.49 -14.39 -10.71
C MET A 254 7.87 -13.80 -10.39
N LEU A 255 8.64 -13.38 -11.39
CA LEU A 255 9.91 -12.67 -11.17
C LEU A 255 9.70 -11.35 -10.44
N LEU A 256 8.67 -10.58 -10.76
CA LEU A 256 8.31 -9.35 -10.06
C LEU A 256 7.96 -9.63 -8.58
N ILE A 257 7.08 -10.60 -8.31
CA ILE A 257 6.70 -10.96 -6.95
C ILE A 257 7.91 -11.44 -6.14
N ILE A 258 8.76 -12.28 -6.73
CA ILE A 258 10.01 -12.74 -6.09
C ILE A 258 10.90 -11.53 -5.76
N PHE A 259 11.04 -10.58 -6.68
CA PHE A 259 11.81 -9.36 -6.46
C PHE A 259 11.23 -8.52 -5.31
N LEU A 260 9.91 -8.30 -5.28
CA LEU A 260 9.25 -7.55 -4.21
C LEU A 260 9.47 -8.19 -2.83
N VAL A 261 9.29 -9.51 -2.73
CA VAL A 261 9.38 -10.24 -1.46
C VAL A 261 10.82 -10.38 -0.98
N PHE A 262 11.74 -10.79 -1.85
CA PHE A 262 13.10 -11.13 -1.41
C PHE A 262 14.09 -9.98 -1.49
N VAL A 263 13.92 -9.04 -2.41
CA VAL A 263 14.85 -7.90 -2.59
C VAL A 263 14.33 -6.66 -1.86
N LEU A 264 13.07 -6.28 -2.09
CA LEU A 264 12.47 -5.11 -1.44
C LEU A 264 11.85 -5.44 -0.08
N LYS A 265 11.78 -6.73 0.29
CA LYS A 265 11.25 -7.23 1.59
C LYS A 265 9.81 -6.77 1.86
N VAL A 266 9.01 -6.67 0.80
CA VAL A 266 7.60 -6.31 0.90
C VAL A 266 6.84 -7.42 1.60
N ASP A 267 6.14 -7.10 2.68
CA ASP A 267 5.28 -8.05 3.40
C ASP A 267 3.87 -8.04 2.80
N PHE A 268 3.47 -9.15 2.20
CA PHE A 268 2.12 -9.35 1.66
C PHE A 268 1.15 -10.00 2.67
N GLY A 269 1.52 -10.05 3.94
CA GLY A 269 0.71 -10.64 5.00
C GLY A 269 0.66 -12.18 4.96
N THR A 270 -0.26 -12.74 5.73
CA THR A 270 -0.34 -14.20 5.99
C THR A 270 -0.88 -15.00 4.81
N ASN A 271 -1.65 -14.39 3.90
CA ASN A 271 -2.38 -15.05 2.82
C ASN A 271 -1.63 -15.06 1.49
N PHE A 272 -0.32 -15.29 1.49
CA PHE A 272 0.53 -15.23 0.28
C PHE A 272 0.05 -16.12 -0.88
N GLY A 273 -0.57 -17.27 -0.58
CA GLY A 273 -1.16 -18.13 -1.62
C GLY A 273 -2.28 -17.43 -2.41
N LEU A 274 -3.08 -16.60 -1.77
CA LEU A 274 -4.14 -15.82 -2.41
C LEU A 274 -3.57 -14.66 -3.23
N VAL A 275 -2.44 -14.08 -2.82
CA VAL A 275 -1.69 -13.08 -3.60
C VAL A 275 -1.25 -13.68 -4.94
N ILE A 276 -0.70 -14.89 -4.94
CA ILE A 276 -0.34 -15.60 -6.16
C ILE A 276 -1.58 -15.89 -7.02
N LEU A 277 -2.67 -16.38 -6.43
CA LEU A 277 -3.90 -16.68 -7.17
C LEU A 277 -4.46 -15.43 -7.86
N LEU A 278 -4.54 -14.30 -7.17
CA LEU A 278 -5.00 -13.04 -7.74
C LEU A 278 -4.10 -12.58 -8.89
N SER A 279 -2.78 -12.71 -8.74
CA SER A 279 -1.82 -12.39 -9.79
C SER A 279 -1.99 -13.29 -11.03
N LEU A 280 -2.28 -14.58 -10.84
CA LEU A 280 -2.59 -15.50 -11.93
C LEU A 280 -3.85 -15.06 -12.69
N VAL A 281 -4.93 -14.75 -11.98
CA VAL A 281 -6.20 -14.30 -12.57
C VAL A 281 -6.06 -12.92 -13.21
N GLY A 282 -5.37 -11.99 -12.56
CA GLY A 282 -5.08 -10.66 -13.10
C GLY A 282 -4.26 -10.73 -14.40
N ASN A 283 -3.24 -11.60 -14.45
CA ASN A 283 -2.47 -11.84 -15.68
C ASN A 283 -3.33 -12.44 -16.80
N LEU A 284 -4.29 -13.31 -16.46
CA LEU A 284 -5.25 -13.83 -17.43
C LEU A 284 -6.10 -12.70 -18.01
N ALA A 285 -6.55 -11.76 -17.20
CA ALA A 285 -7.31 -10.60 -17.62
C ALA A 285 -6.49 -9.71 -18.59
N GLY A 286 -5.25 -9.38 -18.22
CA GLY A 286 -4.35 -8.59 -19.06
C GLY A 286 -4.05 -9.28 -20.40
N ASN A 287 -3.72 -10.57 -20.38
CA ASN A 287 -3.47 -11.34 -21.59
C ASN A 287 -4.73 -11.42 -22.50
N SER A 288 -5.92 -11.63 -21.90
CA SER A 288 -7.20 -11.67 -22.61
C SER A 288 -7.51 -10.34 -23.30
N LEU A 289 -7.24 -9.21 -22.63
CA LEU A 289 -7.36 -7.88 -23.22
C LEU A 289 -6.40 -7.70 -24.40
N GLY A 290 -5.16 -8.17 -24.29
CA GLY A 290 -4.20 -8.14 -25.38
C GLY A 290 -4.65 -8.98 -26.60
N VAL A 291 -5.20 -10.17 -26.36
CA VAL A 291 -5.79 -11.02 -27.40
C VAL A 291 -6.99 -10.34 -28.07
N LEU A 292 -7.82 -9.64 -27.29
CA LEU A 292 -8.95 -8.84 -27.78
C LEU A 292 -8.46 -7.71 -28.70
N ILE A 293 -7.51 -6.93 -28.26
CA ILE A 293 -6.93 -5.83 -29.04
C ILE A 293 -6.29 -6.37 -30.34
N ALA A 294 -5.57 -7.47 -30.24
CA ALA A 294 -4.94 -8.11 -31.41
C ALA A 294 -5.95 -8.54 -32.46
N SER A 295 -7.09 -9.08 -32.04
CA SER A 295 -8.11 -9.64 -32.91
C SER A 295 -9.11 -8.63 -33.48
N CYS A 296 -9.40 -7.55 -32.74
CA CYS A 296 -10.41 -6.57 -33.14
C CYS A 296 -9.84 -5.39 -33.93
N PHE A 297 -8.60 -4.97 -33.65
CA PHE A 297 -8.01 -3.79 -34.28
C PHE A 297 -7.15 -4.19 -35.49
N LYS A 298 -7.44 -3.59 -36.66
CA LYS A 298 -6.72 -3.81 -37.93
C LYS A 298 -5.61 -2.76 -38.15
N VAL A 299 -4.77 -2.56 -37.14
CA VAL A 299 -3.66 -1.61 -37.19
C VAL A 299 -2.32 -2.31 -36.97
N SER A 300 -1.21 -1.59 -37.11
CA SER A 300 0.13 -2.16 -36.92
C SER A 300 0.32 -2.74 -35.51
N GLU A 301 1.25 -3.69 -35.35
CA GLU A 301 1.57 -4.28 -34.04
C GLU A 301 2.02 -3.22 -33.04
N GLY A 302 2.87 -2.27 -33.45
CA GLY A 302 3.31 -1.17 -32.61
C GLY A 302 2.15 -0.29 -32.10
N THR A 303 1.17 0.00 -32.98
CA THR A 303 -0.04 0.75 -32.60
C THR A 303 -0.89 -0.03 -31.58
N LYS A 304 -1.07 -1.35 -31.76
CA LYS A 304 -1.80 -2.18 -30.80
C LYS A 304 -1.13 -2.20 -29.42
N VAL A 305 0.21 -2.32 -29.43
CA VAL A 305 1.00 -2.25 -28.18
C VAL A 305 0.86 -0.88 -27.52
N GLY A 306 0.94 0.22 -28.30
CA GLY A 306 0.71 1.58 -27.79
C GLY A 306 -0.67 1.76 -27.16
N ILE A 307 -1.72 1.25 -27.81
CA ILE A 307 -3.09 1.26 -27.24
C ILE A 307 -3.13 0.51 -25.91
N THR A 308 -2.51 -0.67 -25.84
CA THR A 308 -2.49 -1.46 -24.59
C THR A 308 -1.76 -0.75 -23.46
N ILE A 309 -0.62 -0.14 -23.75
CA ILE A 309 0.13 0.64 -22.76
C ILE A 309 -0.71 1.82 -22.28
N SER A 310 -1.31 2.60 -23.19
CA SER A 310 -2.14 3.76 -22.85
C SER A 310 -3.34 3.36 -21.99
N ILE A 311 -4.07 2.32 -22.36
CA ILE A 311 -5.19 1.80 -21.57
C ILE A 311 -4.70 1.35 -20.19
N SER A 312 -3.64 0.56 -20.13
CA SER A 312 -3.09 0.05 -18.87
C SER A 312 -2.66 1.20 -17.94
N MET A 313 -1.98 2.22 -18.46
CA MET A 313 -1.55 3.39 -17.67
C MET A 313 -2.74 4.18 -17.13
N ILE A 314 -3.75 4.48 -17.96
CA ILE A 314 -4.95 5.18 -17.53
C ILE A 314 -5.65 4.37 -16.42
N LEU A 315 -5.86 3.08 -16.64
CA LEU A 315 -6.52 2.21 -15.67
C LEU A 315 -5.71 2.10 -14.35
N SER A 316 -4.38 2.12 -14.41
CA SER A 316 -3.51 2.10 -13.23
C SER A 316 -3.61 3.39 -12.41
N VAL A 317 -3.59 4.55 -13.07
CA VAL A 317 -3.76 5.85 -12.40
C VAL A 317 -5.13 5.92 -11.71
N LEU A 318 -6.20 5.45 -12.36
CA LEU A 318 -7.54 5.39 -11.78
C LEU A 318 -7.64 4.39 -10.60
N SER A 319 -6.71 3.43 -10.51
CA SER A 319 -6.64 2.42 -9.44
C SER A 319 -5.82 2.86 -8.23
N GLY A 320 -5.24 4.07 -8.27
CA GLY A 320 -4.48 4.64 -7.17
C GLY A 320 -2.97 4.74 -7.40
N MET A 321 -2.44 4.34 -8.57
CA MET A 321 -1.06 4.60 -8.93
C MET A 321 -0.81 6.11 -8.96
N MET A 322 0.25 6.57 -8.32
CA MET A 322 0.58 7.99 -8.13
C MET A 322 -0.37 8.74 -7.17
N GLY A 323 -1.09 8.03 -6.31
CA GLY A 323 -1.86 8.64 -5.23
C GLY A 323 -3.28 8.11 -5.08
N VAL A 324 -3.65 7.85 -3.85
CA VAL A 324 -4.98 7.30 -3.49
C VAL A 324 -6.12 8.32 -3.61
N THR A 325 -5.81 9.61 -3.65
CA THR A 325 -6.83 10.68 -3.66
C THR A 325 -7.73 10.61 -4.88
N LEU A 326 -7.16 10.36 -6.08
CA LEU A 326 -7.93 10.22 -7.31
C LEU A 326 -8.81 8.97 -7.28
N LYS A 327 -8.27 7.84 -6.79
CA LYS A 327 -9.04 6.61 -6.58
C LYS A 327 -10.24 6.86 -5.67
N TYR A 328 -10.03 7.50 -4.53
CA TYR A 328 -11.10 7.84 -3.60
C TYR A 328 -12.17 8.73 -4.23
N PHE A 329 -11.77 9.76 -5.00
CA PHE A 329 -12.69 10.63 -5.70
C PHE A 329 -13.58 9.87 -6.68
N ILE A 330 -13.01 8.92 -7.44
CA ILE A 330 -13.74 8.12 -8.42
C ILE A 330 -14.66 7.12 -7.71
N ASP A 331 -14.18 6.45 -6.67
CA ASP A 331 -14.98 5.50 -5.89
C ASP A 331 -16.21 6.17 -5.26
N LYS A 332 -16.07 7.43 -4.85
CA LYS A 332 -17.16 8.22 -4.26
C LYS A 332 -18.17 8.73 -5.28
N ASN A 333 -17.71 9.23 -6.44
CA ASN A 333 -18.57 9.93 -7.39
C ASN A 333 -19.02 9.06 -8.58
N ILE A 334 -18.15 8.14 -9.06
CA ILE A 334 -18.43 7.30 -10.23
C ILE A 334 -17.91 5.88 -9.99
N PRO A 335 -18.46 5.15 -9.00
CA PRO A 335 -17.92 3.85 -8.56
C PRO A 335 -17.91 2.77 -9.66
N ILE A 336 -18.75 2.91 -10.69
CA ILE A 336 -18.84 1.96 -11.79
C ILE A 336 -17.53 1.85 -12.57
N ILE A 337 -16.76 2.93 -12.68
CA ILE A 337 -15.48 2.93 -13.38
C ILE A 337 -14.53 1.94 -12.73
N ASN A 338 -14.37 2.04 -11.42
CA ASN A 338 -13.45 1.18 -10.68
C ASN A 338 -13.95 -0.27 -10.53
N ARG A 339 -15.27 -0.49 -10.56
CA ARG A 339 -15.84 -1.86 -10.58
C ARG A 339 -15.57 -2.62 -11.88
N ILE A 340 -15.38 -1.91 -13.01
CA ILE A 340 -15.10 -2.52 -14.32
C ILE A 340 -13.59 -2.50 -14.62
N ASN A 341 -12.84 -1.64 -13.95
CA ASN A 341 -11.40 -1.47 -14.15
C ASN A 341 -10.60 -2.70 -13.65
N PRO A 342 -10.00 -3.52 -14.54
CA PRO A 342 -9.26 -4.71 -14.13
C PRO A 342 -8.06 -4.39 -13.23
N ASN A 343 -7.40 -3.23 -13.41
CA ASN A 343 -6.30 -2.83 -12.52
C ASN A 343 -6.82 -2.55 -11.11
N ASN A 344 -7.98 -1.89 -11.00
CA ASN A 344 -8.58 -1.64 -9.69
C ASN A 344 -9.03 -2.94 -9.01
N LEU A 345 -9.61 -3.89 -9.75
CA LEU A 345 -10.00 -5.19 -9.19
C LEU A 345 -8.79 -5.96 -8.66
N ILE A 346 -7.63 -5.87 -9.32
CA ILE A 346 -6.40 -6.50 -8.83
C ILE A 346 -5.89 -5.76 -7.58
N THR A 347 -5.81 -4.43 -7.62
CA THR A 347 -5.33 -3.61 -6.50
C THR A 347 -6.24 -3.74 -5.28
N ASP A 348 -7.55 -3.71 -5.49
CA ASP A 348 -8.57 -3.85 -4.45
C ASP A 348 -8.58 -5.25 -3.84
N GLY A 349 -8.38 -6.28 -4.65
CA GLY A 349 -8.22 -7.66 -4.19
C GLY A 349 -6.99 -7.83 -3.30
N PHE A 350 -5.83 -7.24 -3.62
CA PHE A 350 -4.67 -7.23 -2.73
C PHE A 350 -4.95 -6.45 -1.45
N TYR A 351 -5.56 -5.26 -1.58
CA TYR A 351 -5.96 -4.46 -0.44
C TYR A 351 -6.88 -5.24 0.50
N SER A 352 -7.84 -5.99 -0.06
CA SER A 352 -8.80 -6.76 0.73
C SER A 352 -8.15 -7.90 1.52
N LEU A 353 -7.11 -8.53 0.98
CA LEU A 353 -6.35 -9.57 1.69
C LEU A 353 -5.58 -9.04 2.89
N TYR A 354 -5.21 -7.78 2.84
CA TYR A 354 -4.38 -7.16 3.86
C TYR A 354 -5.22 -6.47 4.95
N TYR A 355 -6.34 -5.85 4.55
CA TYR A 355 -7.10 -4.93 5.41
C TYR A 355 -8.38 -5.53 6.00
N TYR A 356 -9.02 -6.50 5.32
CA TYR A 356 -10.28 -7.05 5.78
C TYR A 356 -10.13 -8.47 6.34
N ASP A 357 -10.87 -8.76 7.42
CA ASP A 357 -10.93 -10.11 8.01
C ASP A 357 -11.73 -11.10 7.14
N THR A 358 -12.60 -10.59 6.25
CA THR A 358 -13.43 -11.41 5.38
C THR A 358 -12.89 -11.41 3.95
N LEU A 359 -12.99 -12.57 3.29
CA LEU A 359 -12.55 -12.76 1.90
C LEU A 359 -13.64 -12.48 0.85
N ASP A 360 -14.79 -11.95 1.24
CA ASP A 360 -15.94 -11.75 0.33
C ASP A 360 -15.58 -10.77 -0.82
N ARG A 361 -14.94 -9.68 -0.49
CA ARG A 361 -14.49 -8.68 -1.46
C ARG A 361 -13.43 -9.23 -2.39
N TYR A 362 -12.46 -9.95 -1.85
CA TYR A 362 -11.44 -10.64 -2.63
C TYR A 362 -12.05 -11.58 -3.69
N TRP A 363 -12.98 -12.45 -3.28
CA TRP A 363 -13.61 -13.38 -4.20
C TRP A 363 -14.51 -12.69 -5.24
N SER A 364 -15.16 -11.58 -4.86
CA SER A 364 -15.90 -10.74 -5.81
C SER A 364 -15.00 -10.20 -6.91
N ASP A 365 -13.79 -9.72 -6.55
CA ASP A 365 -12.81 -9.19 -7.50
C ASP A 365 -12.24 -10.29 -8.40
N VAL A 366 -11.88 -11.45 -7.84
CA VAL A 366 -11.43 -12.62 -8.60
C VAL A 366 -12.47 -13.06 -9.63
N VAL A 367 -13.75 -13.17 -9.22
CA VAL A 367 -14.85 -13.55 -10.12
C VAL A 367 -15.05 -12.50 -11.22
N SER A 368 -15.00 -11.21 -10.86
CA SER A 368 -15.13 -10.10 -11.81
C SER A 368 -14.01 -10.12 -12.86
N LEU A 369 -12.77 -10.39 -12.46
CA LEU A 369 -11.62 -10.56 -13.37
C LEU A 369 -11.78 -11.76 -14.29
N LEU A 370 -12.29 -12.88 -13.78
CA LEU A 370 -12.58 -14.06 -14.59
C LEU A 370 -13.68 -13.78 -15.63
N ILE A 371 -14.77 -13.12 -15.23
CA ILE A 371 -15.85 -12.70 -16.13
C ILE A 371 -15.29 -11.77 -17.22
N PHE A 372 -14.48 -10.76 -16.83
CA PHE A 372 -13.82 -9.87 -17.78
C PHE A 372 -12.96 -10.63 -18.78
N SER A 373 -12.16 -11.59 -18.31
CA SER A 373 -11.30 -12.42 -19.16
C SER A 373 -12.11 -13.26 -20.17
N VAL A 374 -13.19 -13.87 -19.71
CA VAL A 374 -14.08 -14.70 -20.55
C VAL A 374 -14.76 -13.85 -21.61
N ILE A 375 -15.26 -12.65 -21.25
CA ILE A 375 -15.87 -11.71 -22.20
C ILE A 375 -14.85 -11.32 -23.29
N CYS A 376 -13.64 -10.92 -22.89
CA CYS A 376 -12.57 -10.57 -23.83
C CYS A 376 -12.24 -11.72 -24.79
N LEU A 377 -12.13 -12.94 -24.30
CA LEU A 377 -11.85 -14.12 -25.11
C LEU A 377 -13.00 -14.47 -26.07
N ILE A 378 -14.25 -14.41 -25.62
CA ILE A 378 -15.43 -14.68 -26.47
C ILE A 378 -15.47 -13.69 -27.65
N ILE A 379 -15.30 -12.39 -27.38
CA ILE A 379 -15.29 -11.35 -28.41
C ILE A 379 -14.12 -11.59 -29.38
N SER A 380 -12.94 -11.93 -28.84
CA SER A 380 -11.74 -12.23 -29.64
C SER A 380 -11.98 -13.40 -30.60
N PHE A 381 -12.52 -14.51 -30.11
CA PHE A 381 -12.82 -15.67 -30.93
C PHE A 381 -13.89 -15.39 -32.00
N ALA A 382 -14.92 -14.59 -31.64
CA ALA A 382 -15.95 -14.17 -32.57
C ALA A 382 -15.37 -13.30 -33.71
N SER A 383 -14.46 -12.36 -33.36
CA SER A 383 -13.75 -11.54 -34.35
C SER A 383 -12.88 -12.38 -35.28
N LEU A 384 -12.03 -13.24 -34.70
CA LEU A 384 -11.13 -14.10 -35.49
C LEU A 384 -11.86 -15.10 -36.39
N ARG A 385 -13.05 -15.54 -36.03
CA ARG A 385 -13.89 -16.41 -36.87
C ARG A 385 -14.45 -15.71 -38.10
N ARG A 386 -14.70 -14.39 -37.99
CA ARG A 386 -15.26 -13.56 -39.07
C ARG A 386 -14.20 -13.01 -40.02
N GLU A 387 -12.90 -13.16 -39.68
CA GLU A 387 -11.82 -12.62 -40.50
C GLU A 387 -11.74 -13.37 -41.85
N LYS A 388 -12.02 -12.63 -42.92
CA LYS A 388 -11.76 -13.03 -44.28
C LYS A 388 -10.46 -12.37 -44.73
N TYR A 389 -9.58 -13.13 -45.34
CA TYR A 389 -8.33 -12.63 -45.90
C TYR A 389 -8.56 -12.18 -47.33
N ASP A 390 -8.27 -10.92 -47.65
CA ASP A 390 -8.51 -10.33 -48.97
C ASP A 390 -7.49 -10.77 -50.02
N SER A 391 -6.39 -11.40 -49.58
CA SER A 391 -5.38 -11.97 -50.50
C SER A 391 -4.51 -13.01 -49.81
N ILE A 392 -4.71 -14.25 -50.15
CA ILE A 392 -3.77 -15.35 -49.92
C ILE A 392 -3.31 -15.88 -51.27
#